data_815fdab58cfa770745f4c37e1748a794
#
_entry.id   815fdab58cfa770745f4c37e1748a794
#
_cell.length_a   1.000
_cell.length_b   1.000
_cell.length_c   1.000
_cell.angle_alpha   90.00
_cell.angle_beta   90.00
_cell.angle_gamma   90.00
#
_symmetry.space_group_name_H-M   'P 1'
#
loop_
_entity.id
_entity.type
_entity.pdbx_description
1 polymer ?
#
loop_
_entity_poly.entity_id
_entity_poly.type
_entity_poly.pdbx_seq_one_letter_code
_entity_poly.pdbx_strand_id
1 'polypeptide(L)'
;VDWTLDKEFETPEGVVRWRVLGSGDPVVLVHGTPYSSFLWRDIAPALARTRTVFVFDHLGFGQSDQREGQDLSLAAHARNLARLLDHWELSCPSVVAHDIGGAVALRTLLLEERSYQDLTLFDAVSGGEWERGLFQLILEHADVFQQLPDYAHEALVASHMRHATHIGFRPEVLDAFLAPWRGAAGQAAFYRQYRQIRQADTAAYEHLLGGMSLPVRLIWGREDRILPPQYATWLHARIPHAELHWVEGAGHLLQEDAPGQLSAHLTAGFASQK
;
A
#
# COMPACT_ATOMS: atom_id res chain seq x y z
N VAL A 1 9.40 -18.12 3.53
CA VAL A 1 10.00 -17.26 2.50
C VAL A 1 10.83 -16.22 3.21
N ASP A 2 12.13 -16.16 2.89
CA ASP A 2 13.01 -15.13 3.45
C ASP A 2 12.76 -13.82 2.70
N TRP A 3 12.23 -12.82 3.41
CA TRP A 3 11.98 -11.47 2.90
C TRP A 3 12.58 -10.46 3.87
N THR A 4 13.81 -10.05 3.59
CA THR A 4 14.57 -9.13 4.43
C THR A 4 14.83 -7.83 3.69
N LEU A 5 14.53 -6.70 4.31
CA LEU A 5 14.92 -5.37 3.88
C LEU A 5 16.28 -5.06 4.47
N ASP A 6 17.31 -5.12 3.65
CA ASP A 6 18.73 -5.09 4.07
C ASP A 6 19.33 -3.69 4.16
N LYS A 7 18.55 -2.64 3.82
CA LYS A 7 19.00 -1.25 3.82
C LYS A 7 18.16 -0.39 4.77
N GLU A 8 18.75 0.71 5.20
CA GLU A 8 18.16 1.67 6.14
C GLU A 8 18.17 3.07 5.55
N PHE A 9 17.13 3.83 5.88
CA PHE A 9 17.07 5.27 5.63
C PHE A 9 16.55 5.98 6.88
N GLU A 10 17.34 6.86 7.43
CA GLU A 10 16.95 7.65 8.61
C GLU A 10 16.04 8.81 8.22
N THR A 11 14.94 8.94 8.92
CA THR A 11 14.03 10.09 8.85
C THR A 11 13.88 10.72 10.24
N PRO A 12 13.35 11.95 10.36
CA PRO A 12 13.08 12.54 11.67
C PRO A 12 12.15 11.69 12.55
N GLU A 13 11.28 10.89 11.92
CA GLU A 13 10.28 10.06 12.59
C GLU A 13 10.75 8.63 12.88
N GLY A 14 11.91 8.21 12.33
CA GLY A 14 12.48 6.88 12.56
C GLY A 14 13.16 6.30 11.33
N VAL A 15 13.61 5.04 11.43
CA VAL A 15 14.32 4.34 10.38
C VAL A 15 13.33 3.61 9.47
N VAL A 16 13.40 3.91 8.17
CA VAL A 16 12.69 3.17 7.12
C VAL A 16 13.60 2.05 6.62
N ARG A 17 13.07 0.83 6.61
CA ARG A 17 13.72 -0.33 6.00
C ARG A 17 13.33 -0.45 4.54
N TRP A 18 14.31 -0.75 3.69
CA TRP A 18 14.09 -0.88 2.26
C TRP A 18 15.07 -1.86 1.60
N ARG A 19 14.78 -2.24 0.37
CA ARG A 19 15.60 -3.12 -0.45
C ARG A 19 15.47 -2.73 -1.93
N VAL A 20 16.52 -3.01 -2.71
CA VAL A 20 16.50 -2.89 -4.17
C VAL A 20 16.84 -4.24 -4.81
N LEU A 21 16.13 -4.58 -5.91
CA LEU A 21 16.32 -5.81 -6.67
C LEU A 21 16.44 -5.49 -8.16
N GLY A 22 17.20 -6.32 -8.88
CA GLY A 22 17.28 -6.26 -10.34
C GLY A 22 18.07 -5.08 -10.89
N SER A 23 17.87 -4.80 -12.18
CA SER A 23 18.50 -3.69 -12.91
C SER A 23 17.61 -3.28 -14.10
N GLY A 24 17.71 -2.01 -14.52
CA GLY A 24 16.90 -1.40 -15.58
C GLY A 24 16.18 -0.16 -15.08
N ASP A 25 15.13 0.28 -15.77
CA ASP A 25 14.36 1.46 -15.39
C ASP A 25 13.73 1.27 -14.00
N PRO A 26 13.72 2.31 -13.15
CA PRO A 26 13.29 2.19 -11.76
C PRO A 26 11.77 2.03 -11.62
N VAL A 27 11.37 1.17 -10.71
CA VAL A 27 9.97 1.04 -10.24
C VAL A 27 9.94 0.99 -8.72
N VAL A 28 9.04 1.76 -8.11
CA VAL A 28 8.82 1.81 -6.66
C VAL A 28 7.51 1.13 -6.33
N LEU A 29 7.54 0.16 -5.40
CA LEU A 29 6.36 -0.58 -4.95
C LEU A 29 5.94 -0.10 -3.57
N VAL A 30 4.72 0.42 -3.46
CA VAL A 30 4.18 1.05 -2.25
C VAL A 30 3.06 0.18 -1.68
N HIS A 31 3.27 -0.38 -0.48
CA HIS A 31 2.32 -1.29 0.18
C HIS A 31 1.22 -0.55 0.94
N GLY A 32 0.20 -1.29 1.38
CA GLY A 32 -0.92 -0.81 2.16
C GLY A 32 -1.01 -1.35 3.59
N THR A 33 -2.07 -0.95 4.31
CA THR A 33 -2.36 -1.35 5.68
C THR A 33 -3.22 -2.62 5.73
N PRO A 34 -3.10 -3.48 6.75
CA PRO A 34 -2.07 -3.53 7.79
C PRO A 34 -0.89 -4.42 7.40
N TYR A 35 -0.51 -4.39 6.14
CA TYR A 35 0.52 -5.25 5.54
C TYR A 35 1.89 -4.57 5.55
N SER A 36 2.84 -5.16 4.81
CA SER A 36 4.20 -4.67 4.63
C SER A 36 4.67 -4.97 3.21
N SER A 37 5.90 -4.60 2.90
CA SER A 37 6.53 -4.96 1.62
C SER A 37 6.59 -6.47 1.36
N PHE A 38 6.35 -7.31 2.37
CA PHE A 38 6.22 -8.76 2.20
C PHE A 38 5.12 -9.15 1.19
N LEU A 39 4.12 -8.28 0.94
CA LEU A 39 3.15 -8.44 -0.15
C LEU A 39 3.82 -8.59 -1.52
N TRP A 40 5.00 -7.98 -1.70
CA TRP A 40 5.70 -7.95 -2.98
C TRP A 40 6.62 -9.15 -3.24
N ARG A 41 6.72 -10.12 -2.30
CA ARG A 41 7.66 -11.25 -2.34
C ARG A 41 7.57 -12.10 -3.61
N ASP A 42 6.35 -12.22 -4.19
CA ASP A 42 6.11 -12.99 -5.42
C ASP A 42 6.07 -12.09 -6.68
N ILE A 43 5.94 -10.78 -6.52
CA ILE A 43 5.86 -9.78 -7.60
C ILE A 43 7.22 -9.15 -7.90
N ALA A 44 7.91 -8.65 -6.86
CA ALA A 44 9.17 -7.92 -7.03
C ALA A 44 10.26 -8.73 -7.74
N PRO A 45 10.47 -10.04 -7.46
CA PRO A 45 11.46 -10.83 -8.20
C PRO A 45 11.12 -11.01 -9.69
N ALA A 46 9.83 -11.04 -10.04
CA ALA A 46 9.41 -11.15 -11.44
C ALA A 46 9.73 -9.84 -12.19
N LEU A 47 9.42 -8.69 -11.62
CA LEU A 47 9.73 -7.38 -12.18
C LEU A 47 11.24 -7.11 -12.23
N ALA A 48 12.00 -7.58 -11.24
CA ALA A 48 13.45 -7.41 -11.14
C ALA A 48 14.25 -8.08 -12.27
N ARG A 49 13.60 -8.91 -13.10
CA ARG A 49 14.22 -9.48 -14.31
C ARG A 49 14.53 -8.42 -15.37
N THR A 50 13.83 -7.29 -15.36
CA THR A 50 13.95 -6.22 -16.38
C THR A 50 13.89 -4.81 -15.80
N ARG A 51 13.71 -4.67 -14.48
CA ARG A 51 13.55 -3.39 -13.79
C ARG A 51 14.46 -3.33 -12.56
N THR A 52 14.80 -2.11 -12.14
CA THR A 52 15.34 -1.85 -10.81
C THR A 52 14.15 -1.61 -9.87
N VAL A 53 13.87 -2.58 -9.00
CA VAL A 53 12.68 -2.58 -8.14
C VAL A 53 13.04 -2.14 -6.73
N PHE A 54 12.45 -1.04 -6.29
CA PHE A 54 12.57 -0.51 -4.93
C PHE A 54 11.36 -0.93 -4.10
N VAL A 55 11.60 -1.57 -2.97
CA VAL A 55 10.58 -1.95 -1.99
C VAL A 55 10.98 -1.43 -0.62
N PHE A 56 10.02 -1.01 0.18
CA PHE A 56 10.24 -0.48 1.51
C PHE A 56 9.02 -0.75 2.40
N ASP A 57 9.21 -0.71 3.71
CA ASP A 57 8.12 -0.69 4.67
C ASP A 57 7.89 0.75 5.14
N HIS A 58 6.62 1.19 5.13
CA HIS A 58 6.24 2.45 5.78
C HIS A 58 6.65 2.46 7.25
N LEU A 59 6.93 3.63 7.82
CA LEU A 59 7.07 3.76 9.28
C LEU A 59 5.81 3.25 9.97
N GLY A 60 5.98 2.56 11.08
CA GLY A 60 4.87 1.91 11.78
C GLY A 60 4.47 0.56 11.22
N PHE A 61 5.15 0.04 10.17
CA PHE A 61 4.82 -1.22 9.50
C PHE A 61 6.06 -2.10 9.30
N GLY A 62 5.84 -3.41 9.18
CA GLY A 62 6.83 -4.40 8.79
C GLY A 62 8.13 -4.34 9.59
N GLN A 63 9.25 -4.15 8.86
CA GLN A 63 10.60 -4.09 9.42
C GLN A 63 11.08 -2.66 9.73
N SER A 64 10.31 -1.62 9.35
CA SER A 64 10.57 -0.23 9.69
C SER A 64 10.25 0.06 11.15
N ASP A 65 10.77 1.16 11.68
CA ASP A 65 10.53 1.55 13.06
C ASP A 65 9.04 1.70 13.40
N GLN A 66 8.65 1.12 14.53
CA GLN A 66 7.31 1.19 15.12
C GLN A 66 7.41 1.83 16.50
N ARG A 67 7.59 3.15 16.56
CA ARG A 67 7.77 3.90 17.82
C ARG A 67 6.48 4.56 18.27
N GLU A 68 6.31 4.69 19.57
CA GLU A 68 5.29 5.55 20.13
C GLU A 68 5.54 7.02 19.72
N GLY A 69 4.47 7.76 19.46
CA GLY A 69 4.56 9.19 19.10
C GLY A 69 4.89 9.47 17.62
N GLN A 70 5.10 8.45 16.77
CA GLN A 70 5.29 8.67 15.33
C GLN A 70 4.04 9.26 14.67
N ASP A 71 4.25 10.20 13.73
CA ASP A 71 3.21 10.62 12.78
C ASP A 71 3.09 9.56 11.67
N LEU A 72 1.99 8.81 11.69
CA LEU A 72 1.65 7.75 10.72
C LEU A 72 0.50 8.15 9.81
N SER A 73 0.20 9.44 9.69
CA SER A 73 -0.79 9.97 8.75
C SER A 73 -0.38 9.70 7.30
N LEU A 74 -1.34 9.66 6.39
CA LEU A 74 -1.04 9.54 4.96
C LEU A 74 -0.17 10.70 4.47
N ALA A 75 -0.30 11.88 5.09
CA ALA A 75 0.55 13.03 4.82
C ALA A 75 2.01 12.78 5.23
N ALA A 76 2.25 12.17 6.40
CA ALA A 76 3.61 11.82 6.83
C ALA A 76 4.23 10.75 5.94
N HIS A 77 3.46 9.71 5.58
CA HIS A 77 3.91 8.69 4.65
C HIS A 77 4.25 9.24 3.27
N ALA A 78 3.47 10.20 2.75
CA ALA A 78 3.77 10.87 1.47
C ALA A 78 5.08 11.67 1.54
N ARG A 79 5.31 12.44 2.61
CA ARG A 79 6.58 13.14 2.83
C ARG A 79 7.76 12.16 2.93
N ASN A 80 7.57 11.02 3.58
CA ASN A 80 8.62 10.01 3.69
C ASN A 80 8.90 9.33 2.34
N LEU A 81 7.87 9.05 1.53
CA LEU A 81 8.09 8.57 0.16
C LEU A 81 8.83 9.61 -0.69
N ALA A 82 8.49 10.89 -0.59
CA ALA A 82 9.22 11.96 -1.29
C ALA A 82 10.72 11.99 -0.90
N ARG A 83 11.04 11.86 0.40
CA ARG A 83 12.43 11.77 0.90
C ARG A 83 13.16 10.52 0.42
N LEU A 84 12.45 9.38 0.34
CA LEU A 84 13.03 8.13 -0.19
C LEU A 84 13.35 8.27 -1.68
N LEU A 85 12.49 8.91 -2.47
CA LEU A 85 12.76 9.19 -3.89
C LEU A 85 14.01 10.06 -4.05
N ASP A 86 14.18 11.08 -3.22
CA ASP A 86 15.39 11.90 -3.20
C ASP A 86 16.63 11.08 -2.80
N HIS A 87 16.52 10.25 -1.76
CA HIS A 87 17.59 9.38 -1.29
C HIS A 87 18.04 8.35 -2.36
N TRP A 88 17.09 7.85 -3.15
CA TRP A 88 17.37 6.91 -4.24
C TRP A 88 17.76 7.62 -5.55
N GLU A 89 17.79 8.95 -5.55
CA GLU A 89 18.06 9.78 -6.74
C GLU A 89 17.09 9.50 -7.91
N LEU A 90 15.83 9.22 -7.57
CA LEU A 90 14.76 8.91 -8.52
C LEU A 90 13.92 10.15 -8.83
N SER A 91 14.19 10.81 -9.95
CA SER A 91 13.46 12.02 -10.34
C SER A 91 12.09 11.72 -10.98
N CYS A 92 11.96 10.59 -11.68
CA CYS A 92 10.73 10.23 -12.40
C CYS A 92 10.59 8.70 -12.57
N PRO A 93 10.44 7.92 -11.45
CA PRO A 93 10.27 6.47 -11.53
C PRO A 93 8.86 6.07 -11.95
N SER A 94 8.67 4.82 -12.40
CA SER A 94 7.37 4.17 -12.36
C SER A 94 6.96 3.89 -10.90
N VAL A 95 5.68 4.07 -10.58
CA VAL A 95 5.16 3.78 -9.22
C VAL A 95 3.99 2.82 -9.29
N VAL A 96 4.03 1.78 -8.47
CA VAL A 96 2.96 0.79 -8.30
C VAL A 96 2.51 0.81 -6.85
N ALA A 97 1.25 1.08 -6.60
CA ALA A 97 0.75 1.32 -5.25
C ALA A 97 -0.57 0.58 -4.97
N HIS A 98 -0.66 0.02 -3.78
CA HIS A 98 -1.77 -0.78 -3.28
C HIS A 98 -2.37 -0.18 -2.02
N ASP A 99 -3.68 -0.23 -1.87
CA ASP A 99 -4.43 0.20 -0.66
C ASP A 99 -4.07 1.64 -0.25
N ILE A 100 -3.71 1.90 1.03
CA ILE A 100 -3.27 3.25 1.46
C ILE A 100 -2.00 3.71 0.73
N GLY A 101 -1.20 2.78 0.22
CA GLY A 101 -0.07 3.13 -0.65
C GLY A 101 -0.51 3.93 -1.87
N GLY A 102 -1.73 3.70 -2.39
CA GLY A 102 -2.32 4.51 -3.45
C GLY A 102 -2.53 5.96 -3.04
N ALA A 103 -3.11 6.19 -1.84
CA ALA A 103 -3.25 7.53 -1.29
C ALA A 103 -1.90 8.21 -1.05
N VAL A 104 -0.92 7.45 -0.55
CA VAL A 104 0.46 7.94 -0.36
C VAL A 104 1.08 8.34 -1.68
N ALA A 105 1.00 7.49 -2.71
CA ALA A 105 1.57 7.78 -4.04
C ALA A 105 0.89 8.99 -4.70
N LEU A 106 -0.44 9.07 -4.67
CA LEU A 106 -1.20 10.22 -5.20
C LEU A 106 -0.85 11.51 -4.45
N ARG A 107 -0.77 11.46 -3.13
CA ARG A 107 -0.41 12.63 -2.33
C ARG A 107 1.03 13.08 -2.60
N THR A 108 1.97 12.14 -2.72
CA THR A 108 3.38 12.43 -3.06
C THR A 108 3.49 13.11 -4.43
N LEU A 109 2.74 12.64 -5.42
CA LEU A 109 2.69 13.24 -6.76
C LEU A 109 2.07 14.65 -6.74
N LEU A 110 0.93 14.79 -6.07
CA LEU A 110 0.07 15.98 -6.22
C LEU A 110 0.35 17.09 -5.21
N LEU A 111 0.92 16.77 -4.04
CA LEU A 111 1.14 17.72 -2.95
C LEU A 111 2.60 17.83 -2.49
N GLU A 112 3.44 16.82 -2.77
CA GLU A 112 4.88 16.87 -2.42
C GLU A 112 5.75 17.15 -3.67
N GLU A 113 5.13 17.58 -4.77
CA GLU A 113 5.77 18.02 -6.03
C GLU A 113 6.76 16.99 -6.61
N ARG A 114 6.45 15.70 -6.52
CA ARG A 114 7.23 14.63 -7.15
C ARG A 114 6.64 14.23 -8.50
N SER A 115 7.49 13.76 -9.40
CA SER A 115 7.08 13.31 -10.73
C SER A 115 7.21 11.80 -10.85
N TYR A 116 6.29 11.18 -11.58
CA TYR A 116 6.34 9.77 -11.95
C TYR A 116 6.29 9.62 -13.45
N GLN A 117 6.98 8.62 -13.97
CA GLN A 117 6.88 8.23 -15.38
C GLN A 117 5.48 7.71 -15.69
N ASP A 118 4.96 6.89 -14.81
CA ASP A 118 3.62 6.32 -14.82
C ASP A 118 3.20 5.92 -13.41
N LEU A 119 1.90 5.76 -13.22
CA LEU A 119 1.31 5.35 -11.95
C LEU A 119 0.35 4.19 -12.17
N THR A 120 0.61 3.06 -11.51
CA THR A 120 -0.33 1.95 -11.41
C THR A 120 -0.90 1.90 -10.00
N LEU A 121 -2.21 2.03 -9.89
CA LEU A 121 -2.98 1.90 -8.66
C LEU A 121 -3.82 0.62 -8.71
N PHE A 122 -3.77 -0.20 -7.69
CA PHE A 122 -4.65 -1.36 -7.63
C PHE A 122 -5.23 -1.55 -6.23
N ASP A 123 -6.53 -1.85 -6.19
CA ASP A 123 -7.31 -1.96 -4.95
C ASP A 123 -6.96 -0.82 -3.98
N ALA A 124 -6.92 0.43 -4.49
CA ALA A 124 -6.24 1.54 -3.86
C ALA A 124 -7.20 2.48 -3.13
N VAL A 125 -6.86 2.84 -1.90
CA VAL A 125 -7.41 4.03 -1.24
C VAL A 125 -6.99 5.25 -2.06
N SER A 126 -7.94 5.99 -2.57
CA SER A 126 -7.65 7.08 -3.50
C SER A 126 -8.51 8.33 -3.28
N GLY A 127 -9.63 8.20 -2.60
CA GLY A 127 -10.55 9.29 -2.29
C GLY A 127 -11.99 8.78 -2.13
N GLY A 128 -12.93 9.71 -1.96
CA GLY A 128 -14.31 9.40 -1.63
C GLY A 128 -14.48 8.96 -0.17
N GLU A 129 -15.62 8.34 0.16
CA GLU A 129 -15.96 7.91 1.52
C GLU A 129 -15.44 6.48 1.76
N TRP A 130 -14.22 6.33 2.25
CA TRP A 130 -13.60 5.04 2.52
C TRP A 130 -13.44 4.70 4.01
N GLU A 131 -13.59 5.65 4.95
CA GLU A 131 -13.64 5.40 6.39
C GLU A 131 -14.94 4.67 6.75
N ARG A 132 -14.96 3.34 6.67
CA ARG A 132 -16.18 2.51 6.81
C ARG A 132 -15.91 1.21 7.54
N GLY A 133 -17.02 0.56 8.00
CA GLY A 133 -16.98 -0.78 8.58
C GLY A 133 -16.07 -0.89 9.78
N LEU A 134 -15.22 -1.93 9.82
CA LEU A 134 -14.29 -2.14 10.92
C LEU A 134 -13.28 -0.99 11.06
N PHE A 135 -12.85 -0.41 9.94
CA PHE A 135 -11.92 0.73 9.94
C PHE A 135 -12.53 1.92 10.71
N GLN A 136 -13.75 2.31 10.39
CA GLN A 136 -14.47 3.39 11.09
C GLN A 136 -14.65 3.08 12.57
N LEU A 137 -15.06 1.85 12.93
CA LEU A 137 -15.23 1.44 14.32
C LEU A 137 -13.92 1.57 15.12
N ILE A 138 -12.79 1.18 14.53
CA ILE A 138 -11.48 1.32 15.17
C ILE A 138 -11.13 2.81 15.32
N LEU A 139 -11.37 3.65 14.32
CA LEU A 139 -11.15 5.10 14.41
C LEU A 139 -11.90 5.72 15.58
N GLU A 140 -13.17 5.36 15.74
CA GLU A 140 -14.05 5.93 16.76
C GLU A 140 -13.79 5.37 18.17
N HIS A 141 -13.32 4.11 18.28
CA HIS A 141 -13.25 3.35 19.51
C HIS A 141 -11.91 2.66 19.75
N ALA A 142 -10.80 3.19 19.23
CA ALA A 142 -9.49 2.54 19.33
C ALA A 142 -9.08 2.20 20.77
N ASP A 143 -9.46 3.03 21.74
CA ASP A 143 -9.15 2.79 23.17
C ASP A 143 -9.87 1.54 23.71
N VAL A 144 -11.04 1.20 23.17
CA VAL A 144 -11.76 -0.05 23.51
C VAL A 144 -11.05 -1.24 22.86
N PHE A 145 -10.70 -1.13 21.59
CA PHE A 145 -10.01 -2.20 20.87
C PHE A 145 -8.62 -2.49 21.45
N GLN A 146 -7.92 -1.49 21.95
CA GLN A 146 -6.62 -1.68 22.64
C GLN A 146 -6.72 -2.47 23.94
N GLN A 147 -7.89 -2.60 24.54
CA GLN A 147 -8.14 -3.38 25.76
C GLN A 147 -8.51 -4.84 25.48
N LEU A 148 -8.59 -5.25 24.21
CA LEU A 148 -8.86 -6.64 23.87
C LEU A 148 -7.75 -7.55 24.42
N PRO A 149 -8.09 -8.69 25.01
CA PRO A 149 -7.09 -9.71 25.35
C PRO A 149 -6.38 -10.19 24.07
N ASP A 150 -5.12 -10.58 24.18
CA ASP A 150 -4.25 -10.96 23.05
C ASP A 150 -4.93 -11.91 22.05
N TYR A 151 -5.59 -12.96 22.55
CA TYR A 151 -6.27 -13.94 21.70
C TYR A 151 -7.43 -13.33 20.89
N ALA A 152 -8.14 -12.34 21.44
CA ALA A 152 -9.27 -11.70 20.79
C ALA A 152 -8.77 -10.66 19.75
N HIS A 153 -7.71 -9.92 20.08
CA HIS A 153 -7.02 -9.04 19.14
C HIS A 153 -6.48 -9.84 17.94
N GLU A 154 -5.72 -10.91 18.19
CA GLU A 154 -5.14 -11.74 17.12
C GLU A 154 -6.24 -12.34 16.23
N ALA A 155 -7.32 -12.83 16.81
CA ALA A 155 -8.47 -13.36 16.06
C ALA A 155 -9.14 -12.30 15.19
N LEU A 156 -9.31 -11.07 15.71
CA LEU A 156 -9.86 -9.94 14.96
C LEU A 156 -8.98 -9.60 13.74
N VAL A 157 -7.68 -9.40 13.97
CA VAL A 157 -6.73 -9.03 12.90
C VAL A 157 -6.63 -10.14 11.86
N ALA A 158 -6.54 -11.40 12.28
CA ALA A 158 -6.52 -12.55 11.38
C ALA A 158 -7.79 -12.65 10.53
N SER A 159 -8.97 -12.40 11.13
CA SER A 159 -10.24 -12.40 10.42
C SER A 159 -10.32 -11.26 9.42
N HIS A 160 -9.88 -10.07 9.81
CA HIS A 160 -9.83 -8.90 8.92
C HIS A 160 -8.91 -9.15 7.72
N MET A 161 -7.70 -9.67 7.95
CA MET A 161 -6.77 -10.02 6.88
C MET A 161 -7.34 -11.06 5.92
N ARG A 162 -7.96 -12.14 6.44
CA ARG A 162 -8.61 -13.16 5.60
C ARG A 162 -9.77 -12.60 4.78
N HIS A 163 -10.47 -11.58 5.28
CA HIS A 163 -11.56 -10.94 4.55
C HIS A 163 -11.07 -10.19 3.32
N ALA A 164 -9.80 -9.77 3.28
CA ALA A 164 -9.20 -9.05 2.17
C ALA A 164 -8.86 -9.95 0.97
N THR A 165 -8.72 -11.26 1.15
CA THR A 165 -8.47 -12.20 0.05
C THR A 165 -9.76 -12.86 -0.43
N HIS A 166 -9.80 -13.26 -1.71
CA HIS A 166 -10.87 -14.08 -2.25
C HIS A 166 -10.61 -15.58 -2.03
N ILE A 167 -9.38 -16.03 -2.30
CA ILE A 167 -9.00 -17.45 -2.20
C ILE A 167 -8.41 -17.84 -0.83
N GLY A 168 -8.10 -16.88 0.03
CA GLY A 168 -7.49 -17.09 1.34
C GLY A 168 -5.96 -17.10 1.33
N PHE A 169 -5.37 -17.16 2.52
CA PHE A 169 -3.91 -17.23 2.71
C PHE A 169 -3.41 -18.64 2.92
N ARG A 170 -2.21 -18.91 2.49
CA ARG A 170 -1.41 -20.02 3.05
C ARG A 170 -1.12 -19.70 4.53
N PRO A 171 -1.19 -20.71 5.43
CA PRO A 171 -1.04 -20.47 6.89
C PRO A 171 0.24 -19.70 7.25
N GLU A 172 1.37 -20.05 6.66
CA GLU A 172 2.66 -19.42 6.92
C GLU A 172 2.74 -17.96 6.44
N VAL A 173 1.96 -17.60 5.41
CA VAL A 173 1.88 -16.23 4.89
C VAL A 173 1.04 -15.36 5.82
N LEU A 174 -0.11 -15.87 6.25
CA LEU A 174 -0.94 -15.16 7.23
C LEU A 174 -0.18 -14.96 8.55
N ASP A 175 0.55 -15.99 9.01
CA ASP A 175 1.36 -15.91 10.22
C ASP A 175 2.43 -14.81 10.12
N ALA A 176 3.10 -14.69 8.97
CA ALA A 176 4.08 -13.65 8.71
C ALA A 176 3.46 -12.23 8.75
N PHE A 177 2.24 -12.05 8.22
CA PHE A 177 1.53 -10.77 8.31
C PHE A 177 1.02 -10.44 9.70
N LEU A 178 0.65 -11.45 10.50
CA LEU A 178 0.18 -11.27 11.88
C LEU A 178 1.32 -10.97 12.85
N ALA A 179 2.52 -11.50 12.60
CA ALA A 179 3.64 -11.45 13.53
C ALA A 179 3.96 -10.04 14.06
N PRO A 180 4.00 -8.96 13.24
CA PRO A 180 4.28 -7.60 13.72
C PRO A 180 3.21 -7.05 14.66
N TRP A 181 2.01 -7.59 14.63
CA TRP A 181 0.84 -7.09 15.36
C TRP A 181 0.55 -7.86 16.66
N ARG A 182 1.35 -8.89 16.98
CA ARG A 182 1.19 -9.72 18.18
C ARG A 182 1.76 -9.06 19.44
N GLY A 183 1.21 -9.47 20.59
CA GLY A 183 1.61 -8.98 21.90
C GLY A 183 1.24 -7.52 22.15
N ALA A 184 1.51 -7.03 23.35
CA ALA A 184 1.07 -5.68 23.77
C ALA A 184 1.62 -4.56 22.88
N ALA A 185 2.88 -4.65 22.47
CA ALA A 185 3.50 -3.63 21.60
C ALA A 185 2.92 -3.65 20.18
N GLY A 186 2.75 -4.83 19.59
CA GLY A 186 2.17 -4.99 18.26
C GLY A 186 0.70 -4.58 18.22
N GLN A 187 -0.08 -4.94 19.24
CA GLN A 187 -1.48 -4.52 19.39
C GLN A 187 -1.58 -2.99 19.47
N ALA A 188 -0.76 -2.35 20.30
CA ALA A 188 -0.73 -0.90 20.42
C ALA A 188 -0.35 -0.22 19.09
N ALA A 189 0.63 -0.77 18.37
CA ALA A 189 1.06 -0.27 17.06
C ALA A 189 -0.05 -0.40 16.01
N PHE A 190 -0.78 -1.54 15.99
CA PHE A 190 -1.89 -1.78 15.08
C PHE A 190 -2.98 -0.70 15.21
N TYR A 191 -3.48 -0.44 16.41
CA TYR A 191 -4.53 0.55 16.61
C TYR A 191 -4.03 2.00 16.47
N ARG A 192 -2.76 2.26 16.76
CA ARG A 192 -2.13 3.57 16.59
C ARG A 192 -2.10 4.00 15.12
N GLN A 193 -1.73 3.11 14.19
CA GLN A 193 -1.70 3.45 12.77
C GLN A 193 -3.12 3.68 12.21
N TYR A 194 -4.11 2.86 12.58
CA TYR A 194 -5.50 3.06 12.17
C TYR A 194 -6.05 4.43 12.61
N ARG A 195 -5.72 4.90 13.81
CA ARG A 195 -6.19 6.21 14.32
C ARG A 195 -5.67 7.40 13.53
N GLN A 196 -4.58 7.27 12.82
CA GLN A 196 -3.91 8.37 12.13
C GLN A 196 -4.16 8.39 10.61
N ILE A 197 -4.63 7.29 10.03
CA ILE A 197 -4.99 7.19 8.62
C ILE A 197 -6.39 7.78 8.45
N ARG A 198 -6.50 8.96 7.81
CA ARG A 198 -7.75 9.71 7.76
C ARG A 198 -8.17 10.05 6.33
N GLN A 199 -9.48 9.98 6.06
CA GLN A 199 -10.07 10.38 4.79
C GLN A 199 -9.77 11.85 4.44
N ALA A 200 -9.60 12.71 5.42
CA ALA A 200 -9.20 14.11 5.20
C ALA A 200 -7.90 14.24 4.40
N ASP A 201 -6.98 13.27 4.55
CA ASP A 201 -5.72 13.28 3.80
C ASP A 201 -5.92 13.00 2.30
N THR A 202 -6.92 12.20 1.93
CA THR A 202 -7.26 11.96 0.51
C THR A 202 -8.09 13.12 -0.04
N ALA A 203 -9.02 13.66 0.73
CA ALA A 203 -9.84 14.82 0.34
C ALA A 203 -8.98 16.04 -0.04
N ALA A 204 -7.79 16.19 0.57
CA ALA A 204 -6.89 17.29 0.30
C ALA A 204 -6.42 17.36 -1.17
N TYR A 205 -6.34 16.23 -1.90
CA TYR A 205 -5.89 16.19 -3.29
C TYR A 205 -6.98 15.80 -4.30
N GLU A 206 -8.17 15.39 -3.88
CA GLU A 206 -9.21 14.88 -4.81
C GLU A 206 -9.51 15.82 -5.98
N HIS A 207 -9.52 17.12 -5.72
CA HIS A 207 -9.77 18.14 -6.73
C HIS A 207 -8.67 18.25 -7.80
N LEU A 208 -7.49 17.68 -7.55
CA LEU A 208 -6.33 17.70 -8.46
C LEU A 208 -6.30 16.49 -9.40
N LEU A 209 -7.06 15.41 -9.10
CA LEU A 209 -7.01 14.16 -9.87
C LEU A 209 -7.27 14.35 -11.36
N GLY A 210 -8.24 15.22 -11.72
CA GLY A 210 -8.58 15.50 -13.13
C GLY A 210 -7.52 16.25 -13.91
N GLY A 211 -6.55 16.86 -13.22
CA GLY A 211 -5.42 17.58 -13.84
C GLY A 211 -4.18 16.70 -14.10
N MET A 212 -4.21 15.43 -13.71
CA MET A 212 -3.10 14.52 -13.96
C MET A 212 -2.93 14.27 -15.46
N SER A 213 -1.68 14.27 -15.95
CA SER A 213 -1.35 14.06 -17.37
C SER A 213 -0.46 12.84 -17.63
N LEU A 214 0.13 12.24 -16.58
CA LEU A 214 0.94 11.03 -16.71
C LEU A 214 0.06 9.82 -17.04
N PRO A 215 0.62 8.75 -17.65
CA PRO A 215 -0.10 7.49 -17.82
C PRO A 215 -0.54 6.90 -16.46
N VAL A 216 -1.82 6.58 -16.34
CA VAL A 216 -2.39 5.95 -15.13
C VAL A 216 -3.05 4.65 -15.49
N ARG A 217 -2.77 3.62 -14.71
CA ARG A 217 -3.43 2.32 -14.80
C ARG A 217 -4.11 1.99 -13.47
N LEU A 218 -5.36 1.58 -13.57
CA LEU A 218 -6.16 1.08 -12.45
C LEU A 218 -6.37 -0.42 -12.65
N ILE A 219 -6.02 -1.23 -11.67
CA ILE A 219 -6.23 -2.68 -11.67
C ILE A 219 -7.05 -3.01 -10.43
N TRP A 220 -8.14 -3.77 -10.56
CA TRP A 220 -9.02 -3.98 -9.42
C TRP A 220 -9.58 -5.39 -9.35
N GLY A 221 -9.57 -5.98 -8.16
CA GLY A 221 -10.23 -7.25 -7.90
C GLY A 221 -11.75 -7.10 -7.95
N ARG A 222 -12.43 -7.97 -8.71
CA ARG A 222 -13.90 -7.95 -8.77
C ARG A 222 -14.55 -8.29 -7.44
N GLU A 223 -13.89 -9.12 -6.66
CA GLU A 223 -14.35 -9.61 -5.36
C GLU A 223 -13.74 -8.84 -4.19
N ASP A 224 -13.18 -7.64 -4.43
CA ASP A 224 -12.68 -6.77 -3.36
C ASP A 224 -13.81 -6.35 -2.42
N ARG A 225 -13.72 -6.80 -1.17
CA ARG A 225 -14.68 -6.54 -0.10
C ARG A 225 -14.22 -5.44 0.86
N ILE A 226 -12.96 -5.01 0.74
CA ILE A 226 -12.38 -3.91 1.53
C ILE A 226 -12.66 -2.58 0.82
N LEU A 227 -12.27 -2.50 -0.45
CA LEU A 227 -12.55 -1.39 -1.36
C LEU A 227 -13.33 -1.91 -2.57
N PRO A 228 -14.65 -2.12 -2.44
CA PRO A 228 -15.47 -2.67 -3.51
C PRO A 228 -15.33 -1.95 -4.85
N PRO A 229 -15.67 -2.60 -5.98
CA PRO A 229 -15.44 -2.11 -7.35
C PRO A 229 -15.91 -0.69 -7.65
N GLN A 230 -16.87 -0.14 -6.88
CA GLN A 230 -17.29 1.26 -7.02
C GLN A 230 -16.17 2.27 -6.77
N TYR A 231 -15.13 1.93 -5.99
CA TYR A 231 -13.97 2.82 -5.78
C TYR A 231 -13.12 2.94 -7.04
N ALA A 232 -12.91 1.83 -7.76
CA ALA A 232 -12.26 1.86 -9.07
C ALA A 232 -13.02 2.73 -10.06
N THR A 233 -14.36 2.57 -10.12
CA THR A 233 -15.24 3.36 -10.98
C THR A 233 -15.23 4.84 -10.59
N TRP A 234 -15.23 5.13 -9.28
CA TRP A 234 -15.14 6.49 -8.74
C TRP A 234 -13.85 7.17 -9.16
N LEU A 235 -12.71 6.45 -9.04
CA LEU A 235 -11.38 6.98 -9.40
C LEU A 235 -11.25 7.15 -10.92
N HIS A 236 -11.67 6.17 -11.70
CA HIS A 236 -11.66 6.24 -13.17
C HIS A 236 -12.49 7.42 -13.70
N ALA A 237 -13.62 7.73 -13.07
CA ALA A 237 -14.42 8.90 -13.45
C ALA A 237 -13.70 10.25 -13.20
N ARG A 238 -12.71 10.27 -12.30
CA ARG A 238 -11.90 11.46 -11.97
C ARG A 238 -10.58 11.55 -12.73
N ILE A 239 -10.11 10.42 -13.25
CA ILE A 239 -8.93 10.32 -14.12
C ILE A 239 -9.37 9.64 -15.44
N PRO A 240 -10.08 10.35 -16.33
CA PRO A 240 -10.76 9.72 -17.48
C PRO A 240 -9.81 9.07 -18.49
N HIS A 241 -8.53 9.43 -18.50
CA HIS A 241 -7.52 8.84 -19.37
C HIS A 241 -6.87 7.58 -18.76
N ALA A 242 -7.18 7.23 -17.50
CA ALA A 242 -6.66 6.02 -16.89
C ALA A 242 -7.22 4.76 -17.58
N GLU A 243 -6.36 3.76 -17.75
CA GLU A 243 -6.80 2.43 -18.17
C GLU A 243 -7.34 1.66 -16.96
N LEU A 244 -8.58 1.14 -17.04
CA LEU A 244 -9.20 0.34 -15.97
C LEU A 244 -9.25 -1.14 -16.35
N HIS A 245 -8.62 -1.98 -15.55
CA HIS A 245 -8.57 -3.43 -15.70
C HIS A 245 -9.19 -4.13 -14.49
N TRP A 246 -9.99 -5.15 -14.77
CA TRP A 246 -10.61 -5.97 -13.75
C TRP A 246 -9.94 -7.33 -13.67
N VAL A 247 -9.76 -7.85 -12.46
CA VAL A 247 -9.23 -9.20 -12.21
C VAL A 247 -10.33 -10.02 -11.56
N GLU A 248 -10.87 -10.97 -12.32
CA GLU A 248 -11.90 -11.90 -11.87
C GLU A 248 -11.29 -12.93 -10.90
N GLY A 249 -12.04 -13.35 -9.89
CA GLY A 249 -11.61 -14.33 -8.90
C GLY A 249 -10.55 -13.79 -7.92
N ALA A 250 -10.45 -12.47 -7.77
CA ALA A 250 -9.51 -11.83 -6.87
C ALA A 250 -10.18 -10.75 -6.01
N GLY A 251 -9.82 -10.72 -4.73
CA GLY A 251 -10.24 -9.73 -3.76
C GLY A 251 -9.29 -8.54 -3.69
N HIS A 252 -9.20 -7.93 -2.51
CA HIS A 252 -8.37 -6.76 -2.24
C HIS A 252 -6.87 -7.02 -2.37
N LEU A 253 -6.41 -8.25 -2.17
CA LEU A 253 -5.00 -8.60 -2.25
C LEU A 253 -4.70 -9.36 -3.55
N LEU A 254 -4.58 -8.64 -4.67
CA LEU A 254 -4.20 -9.22 -5.96
C LEU A 254 -2.85 -9.95 -5.88
N GLN A 255 -1.95 -9.51 -5.00
CA GLN A 255 -0.64 -10.13 -4.78
C GLN A 255 -0.75 -11.56 -4.24
N GLU A 256 -1.84 -11.87 -3.52
CA GLU A 256 -2.13 -13.19 -2.96
C GLU A 256 -3.06 -14.00 -3.87
N ASP A 257 -4.13 -13.36 -4.35
CA ASP A 257 -5.18 -14.04 -5.10
C ASP A 257 -4.80 -14.30 -6.57
N ALA A 258 -4.07 -13.36 -7.21
CA ALA A 258 -3.77 -13.41 -8.64
C ALA A 258 -2.37 -12.89 -9.00
N PRO A 259 -1.27 -13.33 -8.33
CA PRO A 259 0.07 -12.76 -8.52
C PRO A 259 0.57 -12.82 -9.96
N GLY A 260 0.20 -13.86 -10.69
CA GLY A 260 0.57 -14.05 -12.10
C GLY A 260 -0.13 -13.02 -13.00
N GLN A 261 -1.44 -12.78 -12.80
CA GLN A 261 -2.20 -11.78 -13.57
C GLN A 261 -1.70 -10.36 -13.24
N LEU A 262 -1.49 -10.04 -11.97
CA LEU A 262 -0.94 -8.75 -11.56
C LEU A 262 0.43 -8.51 -12.21
N SER A 263 1.34 -9.48 -12.14
CA SER A 263 2.67 -9.38 -12.78
C SER A 263 2.57 -9.18 -14.29
N ALA A 264 1.63 -9.83 -14.97
CA ALA A 264 1.41 -9.66 -16.40
C ALA A 264 0.91 -8.25 -16.74
N HIS A 265 -0.06 -7.72 -15.99
CA HIS A 265 -0.54 -6.35 -16.16
C HIS A 265 0.56 -5.31 -15.94
N LEU A 266 1.38 -5.47 -14.89
CA LEU A 266 2.49 -4.57 -14.60
C LEU A 266 3.54 -4.61 -15.72
N THR A 267 3.92 -5.80 -16.16
CA THR A 267 4.92 -5.96 -17.24
C THR A 267 4.43 -5.38 -18.57
N ALA A 268 3.17 -5.62 -18.96
CA ALA A 268 2.58 -5.06 -20.16
C ALA A 268 2.52 -3.52 -20.11
N GLY A 269 2.19 -2.97 -18.93
CA GLY A 269 2.17 -1.53 -18.70
C GLY A 269 3.50 -0.84 -18.96
N PHE A 270 4.57 -1.44 -18.47
CA PHE A 270 5.92 -0.92 -18.69
C PHE A 270 6.41 -1.07 -20.14
N ALA A 271 5.90 -2.04 -20.90
CA ALA A 271 6.26 -2.26 -22.28
C ALA A 271 5.61 -1.27 -23.26
N SER A 272 4.40 -0.79 -22.97
CA SER A 272 3.65 0.16 -23.81
C SER A 272 4.21 1.60 -23.79
N GLN A 273 5.24 1.85 -23.00
CA GLN A 273 5.87 3.18 -22.84
C GLN A 273 7.19 3.35 -23.60
N LYS A 274 7.60 2.33 -24.34
CA LYS A 274 8.77 2.37 -25.26
C LYS A 274 8.32 2.72 -26.66
#